data_3f4a7b5f30bd86accab949394e635e18
#
_entry.id   3f4a7b5f30bd86accab949394e635e18
#
_cell.length_a   1.000
_cell.length_b   1.000
_cell.length_c   1.000
_cell.angle_alpha   90.00
_cell.angle_beta   90.00
_cell.angle_gamma   90.00
#
_symmetry.space_group_name_H-M   'P 1'
#
loop_
_entity.id
_entity.type
_entity.pdbx_description
1 polymer ?
#
loop_
_entity_poly.entity_id
_entity_poly.type
_entity_poly.pdbx_seq_one_letter_code
_entity_poly.pdbx_strand_id
1 'polypeptide(L)'
;MKKDFAENLIKKIEEKSIIPNKVILEITEYILIDNSNKVYSSLKKLHDFGIKISLDDFGTGYSSLSYLRKYPIDYLKIDKSFVDETYSKNGKIFIETIVKMGQMLNMKIVAEGVENSNQVEYLKSISCDLYQGYYFSKPLSAKDFEDFYKVKNR
;
A
#
# COMPACT_ATOMS: atom_id res chain seq x y z
N MET A 1 -6.43 -6.34 16.43
CA MET A 1 -5.92 -5.00 16.75
C MET A 1 -6.06 -4.72 18.24
N LYS A 2 -5.04 -4.12 18.90
CA LYS A 2 -5.13 -3.80 20.35
C LYS A 2 -6.27 -2.81 20.60
N LYS A 3 -6.93 -2.95 21.78
CA LYS A 3 -7.89 -1.96 22.27
C LYS A 3 -7.18 -0.60 22.34
N ASP A 4 -7.83 0.47 21.93
CA ASP A 4 -7.32 1.84 21.95
C ASP A 4 -6.12 2.14 20.99
N PHE A 5 -5.87 1.27 19.98
CA PHE A 5 -4.80 1.50 19.01
C PHE A 5 -5.00 2.79 18.20
N ALA A 6 -6.23 3.01 17.72
CA ALA A 6 -6.55 4.17 16.89
C ALA A 6 -6.38 5.48 17.69
N GLU A 7 -6.89 5.52 18.92
CA GLU A 7 -6.77 6.66 19.83
C GLU A 7 -5.32 7.01 20.12
N ASN A 8 -4.52 6.00 20.45
CA ASN A 8 -3.11 6.18 20.76
C ASN A 8 -2.30 6.67 19.56
N LEU A 9 -2.62 6.20 18.35
CA LEU A 9 -1.94 6.66 17.13
C LEU A 9 -2.31 8.11 16.81
N ILE A 10 -3.60 8.46 16.88
CA ILE A 10 -4.09 9.84 16.68
C ILE A 10 -3.39 10.78 17.66
N LYS A 11 -3.40 10.45 18.95
CA LYS A 11 -2.75 11.27 19.98
C LYS A 11 -1.27 11.51 19.67
N LYS A 12 -0.52 10.48 19.25
CA LYS A 12 0.90 10.63 18.87
C LYS A 12 1.10 11.55 17.67
N ILE A 13 0.23 11.47 16.68
CA ILE A 13 0.28 12.32 15.47
C ILE A 13 0.03 13.78 15.88
N GLU A 14 -0.97 14.04 16.72
CA GLU A 14 -1.27 15.38 17.23
C GLU A 14 -0.12 15.94 18.09
N GLU A 15 0.40 15.15 19.05
CA GLU A 15 1.53 15.54 19.91
C GLU A 15 2.80 15.89 19.12
N LYS A 16 2.99 15.25 17.96
CA LYS A 16 4.14 15.51 17.07
C LYS A 16 3.85 16.52 15.97
N SER A 17 2.65 17.10 15.94
CA SER A 17 2.20 18.02 14.88
C SER A 17 2.40 17.46 13.48
N ILE A 18 2.22 16.15 13.31
CA ILE A 18 2.34 15.48 12.00
C ILE A 18 1.05 15.70 11.22
N ILE A 19 1.17 16.03 9.94
CA ILE A 19 0.02 16.18 9.04
C ILE A 19 -0.57 14.79 8.76
N PRO A 20 -1.82 14.48 9.15
CA PRO A 20 -2.38 13.12 9.09
C PRO A 20 -2.34 12.48 7.68
N ASN A 21 -2.61 13.26 6.63
CA ASN A 21 -2.62 12.75 5.26
C ASN A 21 -1.22 12.43 4.68
N LYS A 22 -0.16 12.67 5.45
CA LYS A 22 1.21 12.25 5.15
C LYS A 22 1.59 10.94 5.86
N VAL A 23 0.68 10.39 6.63
CA VAL A 23 0.86 9.11 7.31
C VAL A 23 0.07 8.05 6.56
N ILE A 24 0.74 6.95 6.24
CA ILE A 24 0.13 5.74 5.67
C ILE A 24 0.24 4.63 6.71
N LEU A 25 -0.88 4.02 7.07
CA LEU A 25 -0.92 2.82 7.90
C LEU A 25 -0.99 1.61 7.00
N GLU A 26 0.05 0.77 7.01
CA GLU A 26 0.05 -0.51 6.31
C GLU A 26 -0.57 -1.60 7.18
N ILE A 27 -1.48 -2.37 6.60
CA ILE A 27 -2.14 -3.51 7.23
C ILE A 27 -2.05 -4.71 6.29
N THR A 28 -1.83 -5.89 6.83
CA THR A 28 -1.85 -7.14 6.04
C THR A 28 -3.27 -7.66 5.86
N GLU A 29 -3.49 -8.49 4.84
CA GLU A 29 -4.77 -9.16 4.59
C GLU A 29 -5.33 -9.89 5.83
N TYR A 30 -4.45 -10.44 6.66
CA TYR A 30 -4.84 -11.18 7.86
C TYR A 30 -5.68 -10.34 8.83
N ILE A 31 -5.41 -9.04 8.94
CA ILE A 31 -6.20 -8.13 9.79
C ILE A 31 -7.66 -8.03 9.32
N LEU A 32 -7.89 -8.11 8.01
CA LEU A 32 -9.22 -8.01 7.41
C LEU A 32 -10.06 -9.27 7.62
N ILE A 33 -9.43 -10.44 7.76
CA ILE A 33 -10.10 -11.73 8.02
C ILE A 33 -10.82 -11.73 9.36
N ASP A 34 -10.28 -11.06 10.37
CA ASP A 34 -10.90 -10.92 11.71
C ASP A 34 -12.32 -10.30 11.63
N ASN A 35 -12.70 -9.73 10.51
CA ASN A 35 -14.04 -9.19 10.18
C ASN A 35 -14.81 -8.62 11.39
N SER A 36 -14.11 -8.28 12.47
CA SER A 36 -14.71 -7.74 13.67
C SER A 36 -15.11 -6.28 13.44
N ASN A 37 -16.27 -5.90 13.97
CA ASN A 37 -16.68 -4.49 13.96
C ASN A 37 -15.64 -3.57 14.60
N LYS A 38 -14.76 -4.12 15.46
CA LYS A 38 -13.67 -3.38 16.11
C LYS A 38 -12.58 -2.98 15.12
N VAL A 39 -12.15 -3.90 14.25
CA VAL A 39 -11.13 -3.58 13.22
C VAL A 39 -11.69 -2.52 12.27
N TYR A 40 -12.92 -2.72 11.78
CA TYR A 40 -13.56 -1.75 10.91
C TYR A 40 -13.67 -0.36 11.56
N SER A 41 -14.19 -0.27 12.78
CA SER A 41 -14.36 1.02 13.47
C SER A 41 -13.03 1.71 13.73
N SER A 42 -11.98 0.97 14.05
CA SER A 42 -10.63 1.53 14.26
C SER A 42 -10.02 2.06 12.96
N LEU A 43 -10.10 1.29 11.86
CA LEU A 43 -9.58 1.74 10.56
C LEU A 43 -10.38 2.94 10.02
N LYS A 44 -11.72 2.89 10.17
CA LYS A 44 -12.56 4.02 9.80
C LYS A 44 -12.22 5.29 10.60
N LYS A 45 -12.02 5.18 11.91
CA LYS A 45 -11.63 6.32 12.76
C LYS A 45 -10.31 6.93 12.32
N LEU A 46 -9.29 6.11 11.99
CA LEU A 46 -8.01 6.57 11.50
C LEU A 46 -8.13 7.25 10.13
N HIS A 47 -8.90 6.65 9.23
CA HIS A 47 -9.14 7.20 7.90
C HIS A 47 -9.92 8.53 7.97
N ASP A 48 -10.98 8.61 8.80
CA ASP A 48 -11.74 9.84 9.03
C ASP A 48 -10.89 10.96 9.65
N PHE A 49 -9.87 10.61 10.43
CA PHE A 49 -8.86 11.56 10.95
C PHE A 49 -7.89 12.05 9.86
N GLY A 50 -7.85 11.38 8.72
CA GLY A 50 -7.03 11.77 7.55
C GLY A 50 -5.82 10.86 7.29
N ILE A 51 -5.60 9.81 8.07
CA ILE A 51 -4.55 8.81 7.84
C ILE A 51 -4.95 7.96 6.62
N LYS A 52 -3.98 7.69 5.73
CA LYS A 52 -4.18 6.81 4.60
C LYS A 52 -4.00 5.35 5.00
N ILE A 53 -4.84 4.46 4.48
CA ILE A 53 -4.77 3.02 4.76
C ILE A 53 -4.25 2.30 3.52
N SER A 54 -3.21 1.50 3.70
CA SER A 54 -2.61 0.65 2.67
C SER A 54 -2.78 -0.82 3.01
N LEU A 55 -3.28 -1.60 2.08
CA LEU A 55 -3.33 -3.05 2.21
C LEU A 55 -2.06 -3.66 1.63
N ASP A 56 -1.32 -4.37 2.47
CA ASP A 56 -0.04 -5.00 2.16
C ASP A 56 -0.17 -6.48 1.79
N ASP A 57 0.81 -7.00 1.05
CA ASP A 57 0.95 -8.41 0.64
C ASP A 57 -0.27 -8.96 -0.12
N PHE A 58 -0.97 -8.11 -0.90
CA PHE A 58 -2.19 -8.53 -1.57
C PHE A 58 -1.95 -9.65 -2.59
N GLY A 59 -2.79 -10.69 -2.48
CA GLY A 59 -2.79 -11.86 -3.36
C GLY A 59 -2.03 -13.06 -2.80
N THR A 60 -1.33 -12.92 -1.66
CA THR A 60 -0.60 -14.03 -1.01
C THR A 60 -1.49 -14.82 -0.05
N GLY A 61 -2.70 -14.33 0.25
CA GLY A 61 -3.61 -14.87 1.27
C GLY A 61 -5.04 -15.11 0.80
N TYR A 62 -5.97 -15.02 1.72
CA TYR A 62 -7.41 -15.32 1.54
C TYR A 62 -8.25 -14.06 1.28
N SER A 63 -7.78 -13.13 0.49
CA SER A 63 -8.54 -11.89 0.23
C SER A 63 -9.87 -12.15 -0.47
N SER A 64 -10.95 -11.85 0.24
CA SER A 64 -12.26 -11.73 -0.37
C SER A 64 -12.46 -10.30 -0.89
N LEU A 65 -12.89 -10.16 -2.14
CA LEU A 65 -13.28 -8.87 -2.74
C LEU A 65 -14.31 -8.10 -1.87
N SER A 66 -15.11 -8.84 -1.08
CA SER A 66 -16.07 -8.25 -0.16
C SER A 66 -15.42 -7.40 0.94
N TYR A 67 -14.21 -7.80 1.40
CA TYR A 67 -13.45 -7.04 2.39
C TYR A 67 -12.87 -5.76 1.80
N LEU A 68 -12.31 -5.83 0.59
CA LEU A 68 -11.78 -4.64 -0.09
C LEU A 68 -12.85 -3.54 -0.25
N ARG A 69 -14.10 -3.92 -0.51
CA ARG A 69 -15.21 -2.96 -0.63
C ARG A 69 -15.69 -2.40 0.71
N LYS A 70 -15.50 -3.15 1.79
CA LYS A 70 -16.01 -2.80 3.12
C LYS A 70 -15.10 -1.82 3.85
N TYR A 71 -13.77 -2.00 3.73
CA TYR A 71 -12.80 -1.24 4.49
C TYR A 71 -12.35 0.02 3.74
N PRO A 72 -12.01 1.12 4.46
CA PRO A 72 -11.57 2.37 3.84
C PRO A 72 -10.09 2.26 3.42
N ILE A 73 -9.82 1.53 2.34
CA ILE A 73 -8.47 1.28 1.81
C ILE A 73 -8.17 2.30 0.70
N ASP A 74 -7.08 3.04 0.83
CA ASP A 74 -6.61 4.01 -0.16
C ASP A 74 -5.60 3.39 -1.14
N TYR A 75 -4.76 2.45 -0.65
CA TYR A 75 -3.68 1.84 -1.42
C TYR A 75 -3.75 0.32 -1.38
N LEU A 76 -3.47 -0.31 -2.51
CA LEU A 76 -3.32 -1.75 -2.64
C LEU A 76 -1.90 -2.05 -3.10
N LYS A 77 -1.10 -2.76 -2.27
CA LYS A 77 0.27 -3.12 -2.58
C LYS A 77 0.31 -4.52 -3.18
N ILE A 78 0.89 -4.63 -4.37
CA ILE A 78 1.10 -5.90 -5.07
C ILE A 78 2.44 -6.44 -4.60
N ASP A 79 2.42 -7.63 -3.99
CA ASP A 79 3.63 -8.29 -3.49
C ASP A 79 4.67 -8.54 -4.60
N LYS A 80 5.95 -8.49 -4.20
CA LYS A 80 7.09 -8.71 -5.08
C LYS A 80 6.98 -10.01 -5.90
N SER A 81 6.47 -11.09 -5.31
CA SER A 81 6.37 -12.39 -6.00
C SER A 81 5.57 -12.28 -7.30
N PHE A 82 4.53 -11.47 -7.33
CA PHE A 82 3.77 -11.22 -8.57
C PHE A 82 4.51 -10.29 -9.54
N VAL A 83 5.22 -9.29 -9.03
CA VAL A 83 6.05 -8.40 -9.86
C VAL A 83 7.17 -9.19 -10.54
N ASP A 84 7.74 -10.19 -9.87
CA ASP A 84 8.74 -11.09 -10.45
C ASP A 84 8.16 -11.99 -11.55
N GLU A 85 6.85 -12.27 -11.55
CA GLU A 85 6.19 -13.06 -12.60
C GLU A 85 5.81 -12.27 -13.87
N THR A 86 6.11 -10.99 -13.95
CA THR A 86 5.80 -10.12 -15.11
C THR A 86 6.42 -10.59 -16.42
N TYR A 87 7.36 -11.52 -16.40
CA TYR A 87 7.93 -12.15 -17.60
C TYR A 87 7.06 -13.27 -18.16
N SER A 88 6.12 -13.82 -17.40
CA SER A 88 5.21 -14.87 -17.83
C SER A 88 3.87 -14.28 -18.33
N LYS A 89 3.22 -14.98 -19.26
CA LYS A 89 1.88 -14.59 -19.75
C LYS A 89 0.85 -14.59 -18.61
N ASN A 90 0.90 -15.61 -17.75
CA ASN A 90 -0.05 -15.73 -16.64
C ASN A 90 0.18 -14.67 -15.57
N GLY A 91 1.44 -14.39 -15.20
CA GLY A 91 1.78 -13.32 -14.28
C GLY A 91 1.31 -11.95 -14.74
N LYS A 92 1.49 -11.65 -16.04
CA LYS A 92 0.95 -10.42 -16.65
C LYS A 92 -0.55 -10.30 -16.49
N ILE A 93 -1.30 -11.35 -16.85
CA ILE A 93 -2.77 -11.35 -16.71
C ILE A 93 -3.18 -11.13 -15.25
N PHE A 94 -2.48 -11.74 -14.31
CA PHE A 94 -2.78 -11.62 -12.89
C PHE A 94 -2.59 -10.19 -12.38
N ILE A 95 -1.42 -9.58 -12.65
CA ILE A 95 -1.14 -8.20 -12.26
C ILE A 95 -2.12 -7.21 -12.90
N GLU A 96 -2.39 -7.35 -14.20
CA GLU A 96 -3.38 -6.51 -14.91
C GLU A 96 -4.77 -6.61 -14.25
N THR A 97 -5.13 -7.81 -13.80
CA THR A 97 -6.41 -8.03 -13.11
C THR A 97 -6.44 -7.29 -11.76
N ILE A 98 -5.35 -7.37 -10.98
CA ILE A 98 -5.26 -6.65 -9.69
C ILE A 98 -5.31 -5.14 -9.92
N VAL A 99 -4.56 -4.62 -10.90
CA VAL A 99 -4.54 -3.19 -11.22
C VAL A 99 -5.94 -2.69 -11.59
N LYS A 100 -6.63 -3.37 -12.50
CA LYS A 100 -8.00 -3.02 -12.91
C LYS A 100 -8.98 -3.10 -11.75
N MET A 101 -8.88 -4.14 -10.92
CA MET A 101 -9.72 -4.30 -9.74
C MET A 101 -9.54 -3.13 -8.75
N GLY A 102 -8.31 -2.78 -8.43
CA GLY A 102 -8.03 -1.66 -7.52
C GLY A 102 -8.55 -0.33 -8.07
N GLN A 103 -8.35 -0.08 -9.37
CA GLN A 103 -8.90 1.10 -10.04
C GLN A 103 -10.44 1.16 -9.97
N MET A 104 -11.13 0.04 -10.19
CA MET A 104 -12.59 -0.03 -10.05
C MET A 104 -13.08 0.24 -8.62
N LEU A 105 -12.24 -0.01 -7.62
CA LEU A 105 -12.50 0.25 -6.22
C LEU A 105 -11.98 1.64 -5.76
N ASN A 106 -11.48 2.47 -6.68
CA ASN A 106 -10.88 3.78 -6.41
C ASN A 106 -9.66 3.72 -5.47
N MET A 107 -8.92 2.61 -5.47
CA MET A 107 -7.66 2.45 -4.77
C MET A 107 -6.49 2.78 -5.67
N LYS A 108 -5.42 3.33 -5.12
CA LYS A 108 -4.14 3.46 -5.82
C LYS A 108 -3.33 2.17 -5.68
N ILE A 109 -2.70 1.77 -6.77
CA ILE A 109 -1.92 0.53 -6.82
C ILE A 109 -0.45 0.84 -6.63
N VAL A 110 0.20 0.10 -5.73
CA VAL A 110 1.64 0.16 -5.48
C VAL A 110 2.26 -1.19 -5.84
N ALA A 111 3.14 -1.24 -6.82
CA ALA A 111 3.91 -2.44 -7.13
C ALA A 111 5.19 -2.47 -6.30
N GLU A 112 5.41 -3.56 -5.57
CA GLU A 112 6.57 -3.73 -4.72
C GLU A 112 7.67 -4.58 -5.35
N GLY A 113 8.89 -4.41 -4.84
CA GLY A 113 10.03 -5.21 -5.26
C GLY A 113 10.46 -4.99 -6.71
N VAL A 114 10.21 -3.81 -7.27
CA VAL A 114 10.64 -3.48 -8.64
C VAL A 114 12.17 -3.38 -8.69
N GLU A 115 12.82 -4.20 -9.54
CA GLU A 115 14.28 -4.33 -9.59
C GLU A 115 14.91 -3.92 -10.92
N ASN A 116 14.12 -3.75 -11.98
CA ASN A 116 14.65 -3.42 -13.31
C ASN A 116 13.71 -2.57 -14.16
N SER A 117 14.26 -2.00 -15.24
CA SER A 117 13.52 -1.11 -16.16
C SER A 117 12.38 -1.81 -16.89
N ASN A 118 12.51 -3.10 -17.24
CA ASN A 118 11.46 -3.83 -17.96
C ASN A 118 10.18 -3.95 -17.09
N GLN A 119 10.36 -4.20 -15.77
CA GLN A 119 9.24 -4.18 -14.82
C GLN A 119 8.60 -2.80 -14.75
N VAL A 120 9.38 -1.73 -14.68
CA VAL A 120 8.86 -0.35 -14.68
C VAL A 120 8.06 -0.05 -15.95
N GLU A 121 8.60 -0.36 -17.12
CA GLU A 121 7.93 -0.13 -18.41
C GLU A 121 6.61 -0.91 -18.50
N TYR A 122 6.62 -2.17 -18.10
CA TYR A 122 5.41 -2.99 -18.08
C TYR A 122 4.36 -2.42 -17.11
N LEU A 123 4.72 -2.11 -15.87
CA LEU A 123 3.81 -1.55 -14.87
C LEU A 123 3.22 -0.21 -15.31
N LYS A 124 4.02 0.64 -15.98
CA LYS A 124 3.52 1.87 -16.62
C LYS A 124 2.50 1.57 -17.71
N SER A 125 2.76 0.56 -18.56
CA SER A 125 1.87 0.21 -19.68
C SER A 125 0.48 -0.22 -19.24
N ILE A 126 0.36 -0.78 -18.01
CA ILE A 126 -0.90 -1.22 -17.40
C ILE A 126 -1.49 -0.19 -16.43
N SER A 127 -0.93 1.02 -16.39
CA SER A 127 -1.39 2.13 -15.55
C SER A 127 -1.35 1.84 -14.03
N CYS A 128 -0.31 1.14 -13.57
CA CYS A 128 -0.01 1.05 -12.14
C CYS A 128 0.41 2.44 -11.61
N ASP A 129 -0.10 2.86 -10.46
CA ASP A 129 0.05 4.24 -9.96
C ASP A 129 1.44 4.52 -9.38
N LEU A 130 1.97 3.59 -8.59
CA LEU A 130 3.22 3.75 -7.82
C LEU A 130 4.08 2.49 -7.91
N TYR A 131 5.40 2.69 -7.79
CA TYR A 131 6.38 1.59 -7.82
C TYR A 131 7.38 1.76 -6.68
N GLN A 132 7.70 0.67 -5.99
CA GLN A 132 8.68 0.62 -4.92
C GLN A 132 9.63 -0.55 -5.16
N GLY A 133 10.95 -0.32 -4.99
CA GLY A 133 11.92 -1.39 -5.11
C GLY A 133 13.35 -0.93 -5.30
N TYR A 134 14.26 -1.89 -5.37
CA TYR A 134 15.70 -1.65 -5.47
C TYR A 134 16.14 -0.99 -6.78
N TYR A 135 15.30 -1.01 -7.79
CA TYR A 135 15.53 -0.24 -9.00
C TYR A 135 15.67 1.27 -8.71
N PHE A 136 14.93 1.78 -7.74
CA PHE A 136 14.95 3.19 -7.37
C PHE A 136 15.96 3.50 -6.27
N SER A 137 15.93 2.72 -5.20
CA SER A 137 16.87 2.79 -4.09
C SER A 137 16.74 1.56 -3.19
N LYS A 138 17.86 1.11 -2.61
CA LYS A 138 17.85 0.23 -1.44
C LYS A 138 17.42 1.03 -0.21
N PRO A 139 17.04 0.38 0.90
CA PRO A 139 16.77 1.07 2.16
C PRO A 139 17.92 1.98 2.56
N LEU A 140 17.60 3.20 2.95
CA LEU A 140 18.55 4.25 3.33
C LEU A 140 18.39 4.60 4.81
N SER A 141 19.47 5.08 5.43
CA SER A 141 19.35 5.76 6.72
C SER A 141 18.55 7.05 6.57
N ALA A 142 18.02 7.60 7.66
CA ALA A 142 17.26 8.86 7.62
C ALA A 142 18.08 9.99 6.96
N LYS A 143 19.37 10.09 7.29
CA LYS A 143 20.28 11.09 6.72
C LYS A 143 20.48 10.89 5.22
N ASP A 144 20.78 9.67 4.78
CA ASP A 144 20.99 9.38 3.37
C ASP A 144 19.70 9.58 2.55
N PHE A 145 18.54 9.29 3.15
CA PHE A 145 17.24 9.55 2.54
C PHE A 145 16.98 11.05 2.35
N GLU A 146 17.30 11.89 3.34
CA GLU A 146 17.19 13.35 3.21
C GLU A 146 18.05 13.88 2.05
N ASP A 147 19.27 13.38 1.93
CA ASP A 147 20.18 13.81 0.86
C ASP A 147 19.71 13.31 -0.51
N PHE A 148 19.25 12.07 -0.59
CA PHE A 148 18.63 11.51 -1.80
C PHE A 148 17.40 12.32 -2.24
N TYR A 149 16.52 12.67 -1.29
CA TYR A 149 15.31 13.45 -1.55
C TYR A 149 15.62 14.85 -2.08
N LYS A 150 16.63 15.54 -1.51
CA LYS A 150 17.08 16.85 -1.95
C LYS A 150 17.63 16.84 -3.38
N VAL A 151 18.33 15.77 -3.77
CA VAL A 151 18.88 15.63 -5.13
C VAL A 151 17.78 15.37 -6.17
N LYS A 152 16.78 14.55 -5.84
CA LYS A 152 15.69 14.18 -6.76
C LYS A 152 14.67 15.29 -6.98
N ASN A 153 14.57 16.26 -6.07
CA ASN A 153 13.58 17.36 -6.13
C ASN A 153 14.22 18.71 -6.52
N ARG A 154 15.41 18.69 -7.07
CA ARG A 154 16.04 19.82 -7.76
C ARG A 154 15.78 19.74 -9.25
#